data_7ce4ac8b38a7f8945b807397a838a603
#
_entry.id   7ce4ac8b38a7f8945b807397a838a603
#
_cell.length_a   1.000
_cell.length_b   1.000
_cell.length_c   1.000
_cell.angle_alpha   90.00
_cell.angle_beta   90.00
_cell.angle_gamma   90.00
#
_symmetry.space_group_name_H-M   'P 1'
#
loop_
_entity.id
_entity.type
_entity.pdbx_description
1 polymer ?
#
loop_
_entity_poly.entity_id
_entity_poly.type
_entity_poly.pdbx_seq_one_letter_code
_entity_poly.pdbx_strand_id
1 'polypeptide(L)'
;MRNWDYDSLDAITRGEVDIGFSGRESHPRSRELLSSLPLAIDYEVLFSDVPCVWLRQDHPALHEAWDLDTFLRYPHISICWEQSDTWALDNVLQELGRERTIAMSLPEFEQSLFMAAQPDNLLLATAPRYCQYYNQLHQLPLVALPLPFDESQQKKLEVPFTLLWHKRNSHNPKIVWLRETIKNLYASMA
;
A
#
# COMPACT_ATOMS: atom_id res chain seq x y z
N MET A 1 16.62 8.18 10.51
CA MET A 1 15.45 7.64 9.81
C MET A 1 14.68 6.77 10.79
N ARG A 2 13.35 6.90 10.87
CA ARG A 2 12.47 6.07 11.71
C ARG A 2 11.45 5.39 10.84
N ASN A 3 11.00 4.20 11.20
CA ASN A 3 9.84 3.58 10.57
C ASN A 3 8.58 4.39 10.89
N TRP A 4 7.61 4.33 9.99
CA TRP A 4 6.30 4.89 10.23
C TRP A 4 5.57 4.03 11.27
N ASP A 5 5.12 4.65 12.33
CA ASP A 5 4.40 4.01 13.43
C ASP A 5 3.19 4.88 13.84
N TYR A 6 2.47 4.46 14.88
CA TYR A 6 1.23 5.11 15.35
C TYR A 6 1.32 6.61 15.59
N ASP A 7 2.49 7.08 15.99
CA ASP A 7 2.71 8.47 16.38
C ASP A 7 3.39 9.29 15.29
N SER A 8 3.47 8.78 14.06
CA SER A 8 4.25 9.42 12.99
C SER A 8 3.75 10.81 12.62
N LEU A 9 2.42 11.01 12.49
CA LEU A 9 1.84 12.33 12.26
C LEU A 9 2.06 13.25 13.46
N ASP A 10 1.94 12.73 14.67
CA ASP A 10 2.21 13.46 15.90
C ASP A 10 3.69 13.84 16.02
N ALA A 11 4.60 12.94 15.62
CA ALA A 11 6.04 13.22 15.58
C ALA A 11 6.37 14.37 14.61
N ILE A 12 5.72 14.46 13.45
CA ILE A 12 5.84 15.61 12.54
C ILE A 12 5.27 16.87 13.20
N THR A 13 4.10 16.77 13.83
CA THR A 13 3.43 17.89 14.48
C THR A 13 4.26 18.45 15.62
N ARG A 14 4.87 17.60 16.44
CA ARG A 14 5.79 18.01 17.52
C ARG A 14 7.16 18.48 17.03
N GLY A 15 7.51 18.21 15.76
CA GLY A 15 8.80 18.58 15.18
C GLY A 15 9.94 17.63 15.51
N GLU A 16 9.62 16.41 15.91
CA GLU A 16 10.58 15.33 16.13
C GLU A 16 11.04 14.71 14.80
N VAL A 17 10.19 14.86 13.76
CA VAL A 17 10.44 14.46 12.39
C VAL A 17 10.15 15.65 11.47
N ASP A 18 11.04 15.92 10.54
CA ASP A 18 10.93 17.04 9.60
C ASP A 18 10.04 16.73 8.41
N ILE A 19 10.13 15.49 7.89
CA ILE A 19 9.39 15.03 6.71
C ILE A 19 9.07 13.54 6.87
N GLY A 20 7.88 13.13 6.42
CA GLY A 20 7.44 11.74 6.37
C GLY A 20 7.08 11.32 4.96
N PHE A 21 7.12 10.02 4.71
CA PHE A 21 6.63 9.39 3.49
C PHE A 21 5.55 8.37 3.89
N SER A 22 4.37 8.46 3.28
CA SER A 22 3.25 7.57 3.61
C SER A 22 2.33 7.35 2.42
N GLY A 23 1.85 6.12 2.25
CA GLY A 23 0.66 5.84 1.46
C GLY A 23 -0.58 6.29 2.21
N ARG A 24 -1.56 6.82 1.49
CA ARG A 24 -2.88 7.18 2.02
C ARG A 24 -3.96 6.46 1.24
N GLU A 25 -5.06 6.18 1.85
CA GLU A 25 -6.16 5.47 1.19
C GLU A 25 -7.16 6.45 0.57
N SER A 26 -7.81 6.01 -0.50
CA SER A 26 -8.83 6.78 -1.21
C SER A 26 -10.28 6.36 -0.86
N HIS A 27 -10.46 5.22 -0.19
CA HIS A 27 -11.78 4.72 0.16
C HIS A 27 -12.45 5.59 1.25
N PRO A 28 -13.72 6.05 1.09
CA PRO A 28 -14.36 6.99 2.03
C PRO A 28 -14.49 6.50 3.48
N ARG A 29 -14.47 5.17 3.70
CA ARG A 29 -14.52 4.56 5.04
C ARG A 29 -13.16 4.33 5.66
N SER A 30 -12.09 4.63 4.94
CA SER A 30 -10.74 4.46 5.46
C SER A 30 -10.47 5.44 6.60
N ARG A 31 -9.67 5.00 7.57
CA ARG A 31 -9.13 5.86 8.62
C ARG A 31 -7.92 6.68 8.16
N GLU A 32 -7.26 6.21 7.10
CA GLU A 32 -6.01 6.77 6.55
C GLU A 32 -6.26 7.66 5.32
N LEU A 33 -7.41 8.32 5.25
CA LEU A 33 -7.74 9.22 4.14
C LEU A 33 -6.74 10.38 4.05
N LEU A 34 -6.36 10.72 2.83
CA LEU A 34 -5.57 11.91 2.56
C LEU A 34 -6.29 13.19 3.05
N SER A 35 -7.60 13.24 2.93
CA SER A 35 -8.43 14.37 3.40
C SER A 35 -8.57 14.45 4.92
N SER A 36 -8.18 13.43 5.67
CA SER A 36 -8.24 13.40 7.14
C SER A 36 -6.95 13.85 7.81
N LEU A 37 -5.96 14.30 7.05
CA LEU A 37 -4.72 14.82 7.61
C LEU A 37 -4.96 16.00 8.56
N PRO A 38 -4.22 16.08 9.69
CA PRO A 38 -4.29 17.23 10.59
C PRO A 38 -4.04 18.54 9.87
N LEU A 39 -4.75 19.60 10.24
CA LEU A 39 -4.62 20.94 9.63
C LEU A 39 -3.20 21.51 9.65
N ALA A 40 -2.37 21.07 10.60
CA ALA A 40 -0.98 21.47 10.73
C ALA A 40 -0.04 20.80 9.72
N ILE A 41 -0.51 19.73 9.07
CA ILE A 41 0.28 18.96 8.10
C ILE A 41 0.00 19.48 6.70
N ASP A 42 1.05 19.62 5.93
CA ASP A 42 1.05 19.87 4.51
C ASP A 42 1.58 18.65 3.78
N TYR A 43 1.19 18.47 2.51
CA TYR A 43 1.57 17.29 1.77
C TYR A 43 1.75 17.54 0.28
N GLU A 44 2.44 16.64 -0.36
CA GLU A 44 2.58 16.55 -1.81
C GLU A 44 2.48 15.09 -2.25
N VAL A 45 1.62 14.79 -3.22
CA VAL A 45 1.51 13.45 -3.79
C VAL A 45 2.68 13.25 -4.76
N LEU A 46 3.49 12.22 -4.53
CA LEU A 46 4.57 11.82 -5.42
C LEU A 46 4.07 10.98 -6.58
N PHE A 47 3.24 10.01 -6.28
CA PHE A 47 2.61 9.13 -7.24
C PHE A 47 1.40 8.45 -6.59
N SER A 48 0.53 7.87 -7.43
CA SER A 48 -0.53 6.97 -6.97
C SER A 48 -0.30 5.57 -7.53
N ASP A 49 -0.67 4.56 -6.76
CA ASP A 49 -0.58 3.16 -7.16
C ASP A 49 -1.89 2.42 -6.86
N VAL A 50 -2.26 1.48 -7.73
CA VAL A 50 -3.35 0.55 -7.48
C VAL A 50 -2.75 -0.80 -7.15
N PRO A 51 -3.06 -1.39 -5.99
CA PRO A 51 -2.51 -2.67 -5.59
C PRO A 51 -2.80 -3.79 -6.58
N CYS A 52 -1.88 -4.74 -6.65
CA CYS A 52 -2.02 -5.98 -7.40
C CYS A 52 -2.09 -7.16 -6.46
N VAL A 53 -2.57 -8.30 -6.95
CA VAL A 53 -2.50 -9.58 -6.27
C VAL A 53 -1.23 -10.29 -6.72
N TRP A 54 -0.40 -10.65 -5.75
CA TRP A 54 0.85 -11.38 -5.94
C TRP A 54 0.68 -12.82 -5.51
N LEU A 55 1.03 -13.74 -6.37
CA LEU A 55 0.94 -15.16 -6.15
C LEU A 55 2.07 -15.89 -6.86
N ARG A 56 2.36 -17.11 -6.43
CA ARG A 56 3.41 -17.93 -7.07
C ARG A 56 3.11 -18.17 -8.55
N GLN A 57 4.18 -18.25 -9.36
CA GLN A 57 4.09 -18.56 -10.78
C GLN A 57 3.51 -19.94 -11.12
N ASP A 58 3.46 -20.87 -10.14
CA ASP A 58 2.86 -22.21 -10.24
C ASP A 58 1.53 -22.31 -9.47
N HIS A 59 0.96 -21.18 -9.04
CA HIS A 59 -0.28 -21.15 -8.28
C HIS A 59 -1.47 -21.63 -9.12
N PRO A 60 -2.35 -22.52 -8.59
CA PRO A 60 -3.46 -23.08 -9.35
C PRO A 60 -4.44 -22.04 -9.90
N ALA A 61 -4.63 -20.93 -9.23
CA ALA A 61 -5.46 -19.81 -9.71
C ALA A 61 -5.05 -19.28 -11.10
N LEU A 62 -3.80 -19.49 -11.53
CA LEU A 62 -3.33 -19.08 -12.86
C LEU A 62 -3.88 -19.94 -14.00
N HIS A 63 -4.48 -21.10 -13.68
CA HIS A 63 -5.09 -22.02 -14.62
C HIS A 63 -6.63 -21.93 -14.64
N GLU A 64 -7.19 -20.97 -13.92
CA GLU A 64 -8.62 -20.71 -13.79
C GLU A 64 -8.99 -19.34 -14.38
N ALA A 65 -10.30 -19.08 -14.54
CA ALA A 65 -10.75 -17.71 -14.82
C ALA A 65 -10.43 -16.81 -13.62
N TRP A 66 -9.72 -15.70 -13.87
CA TRP A 66 -9.37 -14.77 -12.82
C TRP A 66 -10.51 -13.79 -12.58
N ASP A 67 -11.35 -14.12 -11.61
CA ASP A 67 -12.50 -13.35 -11.18
C ASP A 67 -12.55 -13.21 -9.64
N LEU A 68 -13.57 -12.55 -9.14
CA LEU A 68 -13.75 -12.32 -7.70
C LEU A 68 -13.93 -13.65 -6.93
N ASP A 69 -14.58 -14.64 -7.50
CA ASP A 69 -14.79 -15.93 -6.84
C ASP A 69 -13.49 -16.72 -6.72
N THR A 70 -12.66 -16.71 -7.75
CA THR A 70 -11.32 -17.30 -7.71
C THR A 70 -10.42 -16.56 -6.74
N PHE A 71 -10.43 -15.23 -6.73
CA PHE A 71 -9.68 -14.42 -5.77
C PHE A 71 -10.06 -14.73 -4.31
N LEU A 72 -11.35 -14.88 -4.01
CA LEU A 72 -11.84 -15.15 -2.65
C LEU A 72 -11.72 -16.62 -2.21
N ARG A 73 -11.49 -17.53 -3.14
CA ARG A 73 -11.34 -18.97 -2.84
C ARG A 73 -10.06 -19.27 -2.07
N TYR A 74 -9.02 -18.53 -2.33
CA TYR A 74 -7.71 -18.72 -1.71
C TYR A 74 -7.54 -17.84 -0.48
N PRO A 75 -6.75 -18.29 0.51
CA PRO A 75 -6.48 -17.49 1.70
C PRO A 75 -5.51 -16.33 1.39
N HIS A 76 -5.62 -15.26 2.15
CA HIS A 76 -4.89 -14.02 1.93
C HIS A 76 -3.89 -13.72 3.02
N ILE A 77 -2.81 -13.03 2.64
CA ILE A 77 -1.97 -12.27 3.54
C ILE A 77 -2.51 -10.84 3.58
N SER A 78 -2.81 -10.35 4.76
CA SER A 78 -3.18 -8.94 4.98
C SER A 78 -1.99 -8.16 5.50
N ILE A 79 -1.99 -6.86 5.21
CA ILE A 79 -1.09 -5.93 5.87
C ILE A 79 -1.78 -5.40 7.12
N CYS A 80 -1.10 -5.55 8.26
CA CYS A 80 -1.52 -4.94 9.51
C CYS A 80 -0.98 -3.51 9.51
N TRP A 81 -1.87 -2.54 9.34
CA TRP A 81 -1.50 -1.14 9.29
C TRP A 81 -2.02 -0.43 10.55
N GLU A 82 -1.10 0.10 11.32
CA GLU A 82 -1.39 0.72 12.62
C GLU A 82 -2.28 -0.16 13.51
N GLN A 83 -3.38 0.07 13.96
CA GLN A 83 -4.24 -0.82 14.76
C GLN A 83 -5.37 -1.44 13.93
N SER A 84 -5.21 -1.48 12.61
CA SER A 84 -6.21 -2.04 11.71
C SER A 84 -5.63 -3.22 10.94
N ASP A 85 -6.31 -4.33 10.99
CA ASP A 85 -6.11 -5.52 10.16
C ASP A 85 -6.99 -5.50 8.90
N THR A 86 -7.77 -4.42 8.73
CA THR A 86 -8.62 -4.15 7.56
C THR A 86 -8.21 -2.83 6.88
N TRP A 87 -8.32 -2.80 5.57
CA TRP A 87 -8.02 -1.62 4.75
C TRP A 87 -9.04 -1.44 3.61
N ALA A 88 -8.81 -0.52 2.67
CA ALA A 88 -9.75 -0.20 1.59
C ALA A 88 -10.29 -1.40 0.83
N LEU A 89 -9.47 -2.45 0.62
CA LEU A 89 -9.90 -3.70 -0.02
C LEU A 89 -11.06 -4.37 0.74
N ASP A 90 -10.95 -4.44 2.06
CA ASP A 90 -11.98 -5.07 2.89
C ASP A 90 -13.26 -4.25 2.89
N ASN A 91 -13.15 -2.92 2.83
CA ASN A 91 -14.30 -2.04 2.68
C ASN A 91 -15.01 -2.23 1.32
N VAL A 92 -14.24 -2.38 0.22
CA VAL A 92 -14.80 -2.66 -1.11
C VAL A 92 -15.49 -4.02 -1.13
N LEU A 93 -14.88 -5.04 -0.54
CA LEU A 93 -15.48 -6.37 -0.44
C LEU A 93 -16.79 -6.34 0.36
N GLN A 94 -16.84 -5.63 1.48
CA GLN A 94 -18.06 -5.45 2.27
C GLN A 94 -19.17 -4.74 1.49
N GLU A 95 -18.86 -3.76 0.64
CA GLU A 95 -19.84 -3.11 -0.24
C GLU A 95 -20.46 -4.09 -1.25
N LEU A 96 -19.71 -5.13 -1.61
CA LEU A 96 -20.17 -6.22 -2.49
C LEU A 96 -20.87 -7.35 -1.72
N GLY A 97 -20.98 -7.26 -0.38
CA GLY A 97 -21.48 -8.36 0.46
C GLY A 97 -20.54 -9.56 0.48
N ARG A 98 -19.25 -9.34 0.30
CA ARG A 98 -18.21 -10.39 0.23
C ARG A 98 -17.16 -10.15 1.31
N GLU A 99 -16.41 -11.19 1.61
CA GLU A 99 -15.25 -11.14 2.53
C GLU A 99 -14.16 -12.11 2.05
N ARG A 100 -12.92 -11.85 2.43
CA ARG A 100 -11.77 -12.73 2.16
C ARG A 100 -11.33 -13.42 3.45
N THR A 101 -10.77 -14.62 3.31
CA THR A 101 -10.18 -15.34 4.44
C THR A 101 -8.75 -14.87 4.65
N ILE A 102 -8.47 -14.23 5.77
CA ILE A 102 -7.11 -13.83 6.16
C ILE A 102 -6.45 -14.97 6.90
N ALA A 103 -5.39 -15.54 6.31
CA ALA A 103 -4.59 -16.58 6.95
C ALA A 103 -3.45 -16.03 7.79
N MET A 104 -2.98 -14.81 7.47
CA MET A 104 -1.83 -14.19 8.10
C MET A 104 -1.90 -12.67 7.95
N SER A 105 -1.46 -11.93 8.98
CA SER A 105 -1.27 -10.49 8.93
C SER A 105 0.19 -10.14 9.16
N LEU A 106 0.76 -9.29 8.32
CA LEU A 106 2.17 -8.89 8.35
C LEU A 106 2.28 -7.36 8.29
N PRO A 107 3.33 -6.77 8.87
CA PRO A 107 3.47 -5.31 8.91
C PRO A 107 4.02 -4.71 7.62
N GLU A 108 4.64 -5.50 6.73
CA GLU A 108 5.38 -5.01 5.57
C GLU A 108 4.96 -5.75 4.29
N PHE A 109 4.90 -5.02 3.17
CA PHE A 109 4.59 -5.61 1.86
C PHE A 109 5.67 -6.60 1.42
N GLU A 110 6.93 -6.31 1.64
CA GLU A 110 8.07 -7.17 1.27
C GLU A 110 8.00 -8.53 1.98
N GLN A 111 7.63 -8.53 3.25
CA GLN A 111 7.42 -9.76 4.01
C GLN A 111 6.24 -10.56 3.45
N SER A 112 5.17 -9.88 3.02
CA SER A 112 4.00 -10.51 2.40
C SER A 112 4.37 -11.21 1.09
N LEU A 113 5.17 -10.53 0.26
CA LEU A 113 5.67 -11.12 -0.99
C LEU A 113 6.58 -12.33 -0.70
N PHE A 114 7.49 -12.18 0.27
CA PHE A 114 8.38 -13.28 0.65
C PHE A 114 7.60 -14.50 1.14
N MET A 115 6.56 -14.29 1.94
CA MET A 115 5.69 -15.36 2.41
C MET A 115 4.87 -15.99 1.28
N ALA A 116 4.30 -15.18 0.39
CA ALA A 116 3.57 -15.69 -0.78
C ALA A 116 4.47 -16.49 -1.73
N ALA A 117 5.78 -16.21 -1.75
CA ALA A 117 6.76 -16.91 -2.59
C ALA A 117 7.18 -18.28 -2.05
N GLN A 118 6.82 -18.64 -0.81
CA GLN A 118 7.28 -19.91 -0.22
C GLN A 118 6.68 -21.12 -0.95
N PRO A 119 7.44 -22.23 -1.09
CA PRO A 119 6.94 -23.46 -1.71
C PRO A 119 5.66 -23.99 -1.05
N ASP A 120 4.81 -24.64 -1.84
CA ASP A 120 3.54 -25.24 -1.41
C ASP A 120 2.56 -24.26 -0.76
N ASN A 121 2.75 -22.97 -0.99
CA ASN A 121 1.95 -21.90 -0.43
C ASN A 121 0.88 -21.45 -1.44
N LEU A 122 -0.39 -21.44 -0.99
CA LEU A 122 -1.55 -20.99 -1.77
C LEU A 122 -2.05 -19.61 -1.32
N LEU A 123 -1.21 -18.84 -0.62
CA LEU A 123 -1.56 -17.52 -0.11
C LEU A 123 -1.46 -16.45 -1.21
N LEU A 124 -2.46 -15.60 -1.27
CA LEU A 124 -2.46 -14.41 -2.10
C LEU A 124 -2.00 -13.19 -1.28
N ALA A 125 -0.98 -12.49 -1.74
CA ALA A 125 -0.58 -11.21 -1.15
C ALA A 125 -1.13 -10.06 -1.99
N THR A 126 -1.74 -9.06 -1.34
CA THR A 126 -2.14 -7.83 -2.03
C THR A 126 -1.16 -6.74 -1.66
N ALA A 127 -0.46 -6.20 -2.65
CA ALA A 127 0.58 -5.20 -2.45
C ALA A 127 0.65 -4.23 -3.65
N PRO A 128 1.18 -3.01 -3.44
CA PRO A 128 1.37 -2.03 -4.51
C PRO A 128 2.21 -2.56 -5.67
N ARG A 129 2.00 -1.99 -6.87
CA ARG A 129 2.78 -2.37 -8.06
C ARG A 129 4.26 -2.09 -7.93
N TYR A 130 4.66 -1.05 -7.19
CA TYR A 130 6.07 -0.77 -6.98
C TYR A 130 6.84 -1.94 -6.35
N CYS A 131 6.15 -2.86 -5.66
CA CYS A 131 6.72 -4.10 -5.14
C CYS A 131 7.29 -5.01 -6.24
N GLN A 132 6.98 -4.73 -7.51
CA GLN A 132 7.63 -5.39 -8.66
C GLN A 132 9.16 -5.24 -8.63
N TYR A 133 9.66 -4.08 -8.22
CA TYR A 133 11.09 -3.86 -8.06
C TYR A 133 11.69 -4.83 -7.02
N TYR A 134 11.03 -4.99 -5.88
CA TYR A 134 11.46 -5.95 -4.85
C TYR A 134 11.42 -7.39 -5.36
N ASN A 135 10.33 -7.77 -6.04
CA ASN A 135 10.18 -9.10 -6.65
C ASN A 135 11.33 -9.40 -7.63
N GLN A 136 11.66 -8.47 -8.51
CA GLN A 136 12.76 -8.60 -9.48
C GLN A 136 14.12 -8.67 -8.79
N LEU A 137 14.39 -7.78 -7.83
CA LEU A 137 15.66 -7.72 -7.12
C LEU A 137 15.97 -9.04 -6.38
N HIS A 138 14.96 -9.63 -5.77
CA HIS A 138 15.09 -10.88 -5.01
C HIS A 138 14.77 -12.14 -5.82
N GLN A 139 14.44 -11.99 -7.12
CA GLN A 139 14.10 -13.08 -8.01
C GLN A 139 13.03 -14.03 -7.42
N LEU A 140 12.02 -13.44 -6.78
CA LEU A 140 10.94 -14.23 -6.19
C LEU A 140 10.10 -14.87 -7.31
N PRO A 141 9.65 -16.12 -7.14
CA PRO A 141 8.84 -16.82 -8.16
C PRO A 141 7.37 -16.35 -8.12
N LEU A 142 7.16 -15.03 -8.21
CA LEU A 142 5.84 -14.41 -8.13
C LEU A 142 5.43 -13.76 -9.45
N VAL A 143 4.14 -13.79 -9.72
CA VAL A 143 3.47 -13.01 -10.76
C VAL A 143 2.45 -12.08 -10.12
N ALA A 144 2.19 -10.94 -10.77
CA ALA A 144 1.20 -9.97 -10.35
C ALA A 144 -0.03 -10.06 -11.27
N LEU A 145 -1.21 -10.19 -10.67
CA LEU A 145 -2.50 -10.08 -11.35
C LEU A 145 -3.22 -8.80 -10.91
N PRO A 146 -4.04 -8.19 -11.77
CA PRO A 146 -4.87 -7.07 -11.34
C PRO A 146 -5.89 -7.57 -10.31
N LEU A 147 -6.32 -6.70 -9.40
CA LEU A 147 -7.46 -6.99 -8.56
C LEU A 147 -8.71 -7.19 -9.44
N PRO A 148 -9.52 -8.23 -9.20
CA PRO A 148 -10.67 -8.58 -10.05
C PRO A 148 -11.90 -7.71 -9.73
N PHE A 149 -11.72 -6.39 -9.86
CA PHE A 149 -12.72 -5.37 -9.61
C PHE A 149 -12.94 -4.51 -10.84
N ASP A 150 -14.12 -3.90 -10.93
CA ASP A 150 -14.39 -2.89 -11.95
C ASP A 150 -13.61 -1.59 -11.71
N GLU A 151 -13.62 -0.70 -12.69
CA GLU A 151 -12.86 0.56 -12.63
C GLU A 151 -13.26 1.44 -11.45
N SER A 152 -14.54 1.46 -11.09
CA SER A 152 -15.06 2.27 -9.98
C SER A 152 -14.58 1.77 -8.62
N GLN A 153 -14.46 0.46 -8.48
CA GLN A 153 -13.94 -0.21 -7.30
C GLN A 153 -12.42 -0.06 -7.20
N GLN A 154 -11.71 -0.24 -8.31
CA GLN A 154 -10.25 -0.04 -8.37
C GLN A 154 -9.86 1.39 -7.98
N LYS A 155 -10.64 2.39 -8.40
CA LYS A 155 -10.41 3.78 -8.01
C LYS A 155 -10.48 4.01 -6.51
N LYS A 156 -11.32 3.26 -5.78
CA LYS A 156 -11.38 3.32 -4.31
C LYS A 156 -10.17 2.69 -3.63
N LEU A 157 -9.42 1.86 -4.37
CA LEU A 157 -8.23 1.16 -3.89
C LEU A 157 -6.93 1.89 -4.28
N GLU A 158 -7.04 3.00 -5.00
CA GLU A 158 -5.89 3.83 -5.32
C GLU A 158 -5.25 4.37 -4.04
N VAL A 159 -3.93 4.20 -3.95
CA VAL A 159 -3.13 4.66 -2.82
C VAL A 159 -2.21 5.77 -3.29
N PRO A 160 -2.51 7.04 -2.98
CA PRO A 160 -1.58 8.14 -3.17
C PRO A 160 -0.42 8.04 -2.17
N PHE A 161 0.79 7.95 -2.68
CA PHE A 161 2.01 8.01 -1.89
C PHE A 161 2.47 9.45 -1.77
N THR A 162 2.61 9.90 -0.53
CA THR A 162 2.76 11.32 -0.21
C THR A 162 4.04 11.61 0.58
N LEU A 163 4.60 12.79 0.35
CA LEU A 163 5.48 13.44 1.30
C LEU A 163 4.63 14.29 2.24
N LEU A 164 4.91 14.23 3.53
CA LEU A 164 4.21 14.92 4.59
C LEU A 164 5.19 15.76 5.40
N TRP A 165 4.82 16.98 5.77
CA TRP A 165 5.62 17.85 6.65
C TRP A 165 4.71 18.79 7.41
N HIS A 166 5.24 19.36 8.50
CA HIS A 166 4.50 20.39 9.23
C HIS A 166 4.47 21.71 8.43
N LYS A 167 3.33 22.37 8.30
CA LYS A 167 3.16 23.64 7.56
C LYS A 167 4.16 24.73 7.92
N ARG A 168 4.60 24.81 9.18
CA ARG A 168 5.66 25.75 9.60
C ARG A 168 6.97 25.58 8.84
N ASN A 169 7.21 24.38 8.28
CA ASN A 169 8.41 24.01 7.55
C ASN A 169 8.26 24.14 6.02
N SER A 170 7.08 24.55 5.50
CA SER A 170 6.80 24.59 4.05
C SER A 170 7.79 25.45 3.27
N HIS A 171 8.35 26.49 3.91
CA HIS A 171 9.35 27.38 3.31
C HIS A 171 10.77 27.18 3.90
N ASN A 172 10.98 26.18 4.74
CA ASN A 172 12.31 25.87 5.27
C ASN A 172 13.20 25.34 4.12
N PRO A 173 14.36 25.99 3.84
CA PRO A 173 15.20 25.64 2.70
C PRO A 173 15.65 24.17 2.70
N LYS A 174 15.89 23.58 3.87
CA LYS A 174 16.27 22.16 4.00
C LYS A 174 15.12 21.24 3.54
N ILE A 175 13.90 21.55 3.98
CA ILE A 175 12.72 20.75 3.66
C ILE A 175 12.36 20.90 2.18
N VAL A 176 12.42 22.12 1.65
CA VAL A 176 12.22 22.39 0.22
C VAL A 176 13.23 21.58 -0.61
N TRP A 177 14.53 21.70 -0.28
CA TRP A 177 15.58 20.96 -0.97
C TRP A 177 15.36 19.44 -0.92
N LEU A 178 15.01 18.89 0.25
CA LEU A 178 14.79 17.46 0.42
C LEU A 178 13.59 16.97 -0.40
N ARG A 179 12.49 17.71 -0.39
CA ARG A 179 11.30 17.41 -1.19
C ARG A 179 11.62 17.38 -2.69
N GLU A 180 12.27 18.42 -3.20
CA GLU A 180 12.68 18.49 -4.60
C GLU A 180 13.66 17.37 -4.97
N THR A 181 14.58 17.03 -4.08
CA THR A 181 15.51 15.91 -4.30
C THR A 181 14.76 14.58 -4.42
N ILE A 182 13.82 14.31 -3.53
CA ILE A 182 13.01 13.07 -3.56
C ILE A 182 12.17 13.02 -4.84
N LYS A 183 11.51 14.13 -5.22
CA LYS A 183 10.73 14.20 -6.46
C LYS A 183 11.56 13.92 -7.70
N ASN A 184 12.74 14.53 -7.77
CA ASN A 184 13.65 14.33 -8.91
C ASN A 184 14.16 12.90 -8.99
N LEU A 185 14.47 12.27 -7.86
CA LEU A 185 14.84 10.86 -7.80
C LEU A 185 13.71 9.98 -8.33
N TYR A 186 12.49 10.21 -7.84
CA TYR A 186 11.33 9.46 -8.31
C TYR A 186 11.10 9.65 -9.82
N ALA A 187 11.12 10.88 -10.31
CA ALA A 187 10.94 11.18 -11.74
C ALA A 187 12.01 10.54 -12.63
N SER A 188 13.20 10.26 -12.09
CA SER A 188 14.27 9.56 -12.82
C SER A 188 14.10 8.03 -12.85
N MET A 189 13.21 7.48 -12.02
CA MET A 189 12.93 6.03 -11.91
C MET A 189 11.63 5.62 -12.61
N ALA A 190 10.75 6.58 -12.91
CA ALA A 190 9.46 6.37 -13.57
C ALA A 190 9.61 6.34 -15.08
#